data_7e2021deccfb85bb43ab396b33f514b5
#
_entry.id   7e2021deccfb85bb43ab396b33f514b5
#
_cell.length_a   1.000
_cell.length_b   1.000
_cell.length_c   1.000
_cell.angle_alpha   90.00
_cell.angle_beta   90.00
_cell.angle_gamma   90.00
#
_symmetry.space_group_name_H-M   'P 1'
#
loop_
_entity.id
_entity.type
_entity.pdbx_description
1 polymer ?
#
loop_
_entity_poly.entity_id
_entity_poly.type
_entity_poly.pdbx_seq_one_letter_code
_entity_poly.pdbx_strand_id
1 'polypeptide(L)'
;MSNQYINEFLRFRSSGDILNVVNPLGNNSEKEITESMAIFKVLRKIVLKFPMEYTLYDFCAGNALTSIISVFVLPVKKAIAIDNRPRGRKWYLAKRFDYIFEDINKFNISSIPEKSVIISVHACSNLSKKVIEIYLQSKAGYLILMPCCVGKFQTRCPNYIREIIGKYVEWVWYLSEMCNGKFKIDKNVISPKNGIIIAKKE
;
A
#
# COMPACT_ATOMS: atom_id res chain seq x y z
N MET A 1 -19.35 -10.00 -14.90
CA MET A 1 -18.10 -10.79 -14.72
C MET A 1 -17.58 -10.54 -13.32
N SER A 2 -17.24 -11.58 -12.56
CA SER A 2 -16.69 -11.41 -11.22
C SER A 2 -15.24 -10.93 -11.31
N ASN A 3 -14.85 -10.01 -10.43
CA ASN A 3 -13.49 -9.46 -10.39
C ASN A 3 -12.47 -10.51 -9.94
N GLN A 4 -11.34 -10.63 -10.66
CA GLN A 4 -10.30 -11.62 -10.38
C GLN A 4 -9.74 -11.50 -8.96
N TYR A 5 -9.52 -10.28 -8.44
CA TYR A 5 -8.96 -10.04 -7.10
C TYR A 5 -9.94 -10.42 -5.99
N ILE A 6 -11.23 -10.14 -6.17
CA ILE A 6 -12.28 -10.56 -5.23
C ILE A 6 -12.32 -12.09 -5.16
N ASN A 7 -12.33 -12.77 -6.31
CA ASN A 7 -12.35 -14.23 -6.35
C ASN A 7 -11.11 -14.84 -5.70
N GLU A 8 -9.92 -14.26 -5.93
CA GLU A 8 -8.68 -14.73 -5.32
C GLU A 8 -8.70 -14.52 -3.80
N PHE A 9 -9.18 -13.37 -3.32
CA PHE A 9 -9.35 -13.09 -1.90
C PHE A 9 -10.31 -14.08 -1.22
N LEU A 10 -11.47 -14.35 -1.82
CA LEU A 10 -12.46 -15.28 -1.27
C LEU A 10 -11.97 -16.73 -1.22
N ARG A 11 -10.96 -17.11 -2.02
CA ARG A 11 -10.32 -18.42 -1.96
C ARG A 11 -9.31 -18.59 -0.82
N PHE A 12 -8.91 -17.51 -0.12
CA PHE A 12 -8.07 -17.67 1.06
C PHE A 12 -8.86 -18.35 2.17
N ARG A 13 -8.28 -19.38 2.78
CA ARG A 13 -8.90 -20.06 3.94
C ARG A 13 -9.20 -19.10 5.09
N SER A 14 -8.42 -18.03 5.21
CA SER A 14 -8.53 -16.99 6.23
C SER A 14 -9.39 -15.79 5.81
N SER A 15 -10.09 -15.80 4.67
CA SER A 15 -10.86 -14.64 4.20
C SER A 15 -11.92 -14.19 5.22
N GLY A 16 -12.62 -15.12 5.85
CA GLY A 16 -13.60 -14.83 6.91
C GLY A 16 -12.95 -14.18 8.14
N ASP A 17 -11.80 -14.71 8.59
CA ASP A 17 -11.06 -14.15 9.72
C ASP A 17 -10.54 -12.74 9.42
N ILE A 18 -9.99 -12.53 8.22
CA ILE A 18 -9.54 -11.22 7.75
C ILE A 18 -10.68 -10.22 7.79
N LEU A 19 -11.84 -10.57 7.23
CA LEU A 19 -13.02 -9.70 7.24
C LEU A 19 -13.51 -9.42 8.67
N ASN A 20 -13.49 -10.39 9.57
CA ASN A 20 -13.84 -10.19 10.97
C ASN A 20 -12.91 -9.21 11.70
N VAL A 21 -11.59 -9.24 11.40
CA VAL A 21 -10.61 -8.31 11.98
C VAL A 21 -10.89 -6.87 11.56
N VAL A 22 -11.18 -6.63 10.28
CA VAL A 22 -11.35 -5.28 9.70
C VAL A 22 -12.81 -4.79 9.67
N ASN A 23 -13.75 -5.57 10.18
CA ASN A 23 -15.17 -5.22 10.19
C ASN A 23 -15.48 -4.02 11.12
N PRO A 24 -16.39 -3.09 10.73
CA PRO A 24 -17.07 -3.07 9.44
C PRO A 24 -16.17 -2.49 8.32
N LEU A 25 -16.09 -3.18 7.19
CA LEU A 25 -15.70 -2.53 5.94
C LEU A 25 -16.84 -1.61 5.51
N GLY A 26 -16.51 -0.42 5.03
CA GLY A 26 -17.52 0.53 4.53
C GLY A 26 -18.20 0.05 3.25
N ASN A 27 -19.09 0.87 2.69
CA ASN A 27 -19.84 0.60 1.44
C ASN A 27 -18.95 0.35 0.20
N ASN A 28 -17.64 0.58 0.31
CA ASN A 28 -16.65 0.37 -0.76
C ASN A 28 -15.75 -0.87 -0.51
N SER A 29 -16.25 -1.88 0.18
CA SER A 29 -15.48 -3.08 0.55
C SER A 29 -14.80 -3.77 -0.65
N GLU A 30 -15.52 -3.94 -1.77
CA GLU A 30 -14.97 -4.53 -3.00
C GLU A 30 -13.79 -3.72 -3.56
N LYS A 31 -13.91 -2.40 -3.53
CA LYS A 31 -12.83 -1.49 -3.93
C LYS A 31 -11.61 -1.69 -3.03
N GLU A 32 -11.79 -1.63 -1.70
CA GLU A 32 -10.68 -1.81 -0.74
C GLU A 32 -10.02 -3.18 -0.90
N ILE A 33 -10.79 -4.25 -1.13
CA ILE A 33 -10.26 -5.59 -1.37
C ILE A 33 -9.41 -5.62 -2.64
N THR A 34 -9.90 -5.07 -3.77
CA THR A 34 -9.15 -5.13 -5.03
C THR A 34 -7.86 -4.32 -4.98
N GLU A 35 -7.87 -3.17 -4.30
CA GLU A 35 -6.68 -2.33 -4.08
C GLU A 35 -5.65 -3.04 -3.20
N SER A 36 -6.11 -3.63 -2.08
CA SER A 36 -5.25 -4.40 -1.19
C SER A 36 -4.66 -5.64 -1.87
N MET A 37 -5.44 -6.36 -2.68
CA MET A 37 -4.98 -7.52 -3.43
C MET A 37 -3.96 -7.17 -4.52
N ALA A 38 -4.07 -5.99 -5.13
CA ALA A 38 -3.11 -5.51 -6.11
C ALA A 38 -1.71 -5.28 -5.48
N ILE A 39 -1.67 -4.68 -4.28
CA ILE A 39 -0.44 -4.51 -3.49
C ILE A 39 0.06 -5.87 -2.98
N PHE A 40 -0.83 -6.71 -2.45
CA PHE A 40 -0.52 -8.06 -1.98
C PHE A 40 0.20 -8.90 -3.05
N LYS A 41 -0.22 -8.85 -4.32
CA LYS A 41 0.46 -9.57 -5.41
C LYS A 41 1.90 -9.13 -5.64
N VAL A 42 2.18 -7.84 -5.49
CA VAL A 42 3.55 -7.31 -5.59
C VAL A 42 4.35 -7.76 -4.38
N LEU A 43 3.82 -7.56 -3.19
CA LEU A 43 4.44 -7.89 -1.92
C LEU A 43 4.79 -9.40 -1.83
N ARG A 44 3.88 -10.28 -2.28
CA ARG A 44 4.11 -11.72 -2.32
C ARG A 44 5.41 -12.09 -3.05
N LYS A 45 5.70 -11.44 -4.18
CA LYS A 45 6.93 -11.71 -4.96
C LYS A 45 8.20 -11.32 -4.22
N ILE A 46 8.12 -10.38 -3.29
CA ILE A 46 9.23 -9.91 -2.47
C ILE A 46 9.43 -10.85 -1.28
N VAL A 47 8.39 -11.06 -0.48
CA VAL A 47 8.51 -11.74 0.82
C VAL A 47 8.71 -13.26 0.68
N LEU A 48 8.26 -13.90 -0.41
CA LEU A 48 8.49 -15.31 -0.63
C LEU A 48 9.96 -15.67 -0.92
N LYS A 49 10.79 -14.68 -1.29
CA LYS A 49 12.23 -14.90 -1.48
C LYS A 49 12.97 -15.10 -0.15
N PHE A 50 12.48 -14.49 0.91
CA PHE A 50 13.06 -14.51 2.25
C PHE A 50 11.93 -14.58 3.30
N PRO A 51 11.33 -15.79 3.49
CA PRO A 51 10.21 -15.97 4.41
C PRO A 51 10.55 -15.55 5.83
N MET A 52 9.63 -14.85 6.50
CA MET A 52 9.73 -14.36 7.89
C MET A 52 10.84 -13.34 8.15
N GLU A 53 11.48 -12.78 7.11
CA GLU A 53 12.51 -11.77 7.31
C GLU A 53 11.96 -10.34 7.23
N TYR A 54 10.98 -10.07 6.37
CA TYR A 54 10.49 -8.73 6.12
C TYR A 54 9.44 -8.26 7.14
N THR A 55 9.64 -7.03 7.65
CA THR A 55 8.62 -6.26 8.36
C THR A 55 7.94 -5.30 7.39
N LEU A 56 6.61 -5.22 7.45
CA LEU A 56 5.83 -4.28 6.66
C LEU A 56 5.56 -3.01 7.47
N TYR A 57 5.70 -1.85 6.84
CA TYR A 57 5.28 -0.55 7.37
C TYR A 57 4.21 0.01 6.45
N ASP A 58 2.96 0.02 6.92
CA ASP A 58 1.79 0.45 6.16
C ASP A 58 1.40 1.87 6.60
N PHE A 59 1.84 2.87 5.82
CA PHE A 59 1.57 4.27 6.12
C PHE A 59 0.25 4.74 5.53
N CYS A 60 -0.48 5.56 6.29
CA CYS A 60 -1.84 5.98 5.97
C CYS A 60 -2.80 4.79 5.82
N ALA A 61 -2.64 3.81 6.71
CA ALA A 61 -3.17 2.47 6.58
C ALA A 61 -4.71 2.39 6.64
N GLY A 62 -5.39 3.40 7.17
CA GLY A 62 -6.84 3.38 7.31
C GLY A 62 -7.34 2.15 8.07
N ASN A 63 -8.05 1.24 7.40
CA ASN A 63 -8.50 -0.03 7.96
C ASN A 63 -7.39 -1.09 8.06
N ALA A 64 -6.21 -0.83 7.52
CA ALA A 64 -5.06 -1.72 7.44
C ALA A 64 -5.33 -3.05 6.73
N LEU A 65 -6.30 -3.09 5.79
CA LEU A 65 -6.70 -4.31 5.12
C LEU A 65 -5.53 -5.00 4.40
N THR A 66 -4.66 -4.24 3.73
CA THR A 66 -3.47 -4.79 3.05
C THR A 66 -2.54 -5.49 4.02
N SER A 67 -2.26 -4.88 5.17
CA SER A 67 -1.42 -5.42 6.24
C SER A 67 -2.04 -6.66 6.87
N ILE A 68 -3.36 -6.63 7.13
CA ILE A 68 -4.09 -7.79 7.70
C ILE A 68 -4.07 -8.97 6.72
N ILE A 69 -4.40 -8.78 5.44
CA ILE A 69 -4.26 -9.83 4.42
C ILE A 69 -2.84 -10.42 4.45
N SER A 70 -1.84 -9.55 4.53
CA SER A 70 -0.44 -9.97 4.47
C SER A 70 -0.01 -10.83 5.66
N VAL A 71 -0.40 -10.49 6.89
CA VAL A 71 -0.04 -11.30 8.07
C VAL A 71 -0.79 -12.63 8.14
N PHE A 72 -1.98 -12.72 7.55
CA PHE A 72 -2.74 -13.97 7.50
C PHE A 72 -2.26 -14.92 6.39
N VAL A 73 -1.79 -14.38 5.26
CA VAL A 73 -1.58 -15.17 4.03
C VAL A 73 -0.11 -15.29 3.63
N LEU A 74 0.75 -14.33 4.03
CA LEU A 74 2.16 -14.32 3.65
C LEU A 74 3.08 -14.60 4.84
N PRO A 75 4.28 -15.15 4.59
CA PRO A 75 5.31 -15.34 5.61
C PRO A 75 6.06 -14.04 5.90
N VAL A 76 5.34 -12.99 6.32
CA VAL A 76 5.93 -11.74 6.81
C VAL A 76 6.29 -11.87 8.28
N LYS A 77 7.39 -11.26 8.70
CA LYS A 77 7.82 -11.25 10.10
C LYS A 77 6.78 -10.54 10.97
N LYS A 78 6.37 -9.36 10.54
CA LYS A 78 5.39 -8.49 11.23
C LYS A 78 4.84 -7.46 10.26
N ALA A 79 3.66 -6.92 10.54
CA ALA A 79 3.16 -5.72 9.89
C ALA A 79 2.83 -4.66 10.95
N ILE A 80 3.21 -3.41 10.66
CA ILE A 80 2.99 -2.24 11.50
C ILE A 80 2.23 -1.23 10.64
N ALA A 81 0.97 -0.99 11.00
CA ALA A 81 0.12 -0.01 10.35
C ALA A 81 0.17 1.33 11.10
N ILE A 82 0.32 2.42 10.38
CA ILE A 82 0.42 3.78 10.93
C ILE A 82 -0.66 4.66 10.28
N ASP A 83 -1.53 5.25 11.08
CA ASP A 83 -2.53 6.22 10.63
C ASP A 83 -2.87 7.18 11.79
N ASN A 84 -3.20 8.42 11.48
CA ASN A 84 -3.55 9.43 12.47
C ASN A 84 -5.04 9.45 12.84
N ARG A 85 -5.82 8.51 12.35
CA ARG A 85 -7.26 8.40 12.61
C ARG A 85 -7.57 7.15 13.43
N PRO A 86 -8.25 7.29 14.57
CA PRO A 86 -8.66 6.14 15.35
C PRO A 86 -9.67 5.28 14.56
N ARG A 87 -9.51 3.97 14.64
CA ARG A 87 -10.39 3.00 13.99
C ARG A 87 -10.77 1.91 14.99
N GLY A 88 -12.05 1.70 15.20
CA GLY A 88 -12.55 0.63 16.05
C GLY A 88 -12.55 -0.71 15.33
N ARG A 89 -11.39 -1.36 15.20
CA ARG A 89 -11.24 -2.66 14.54
C ARG A 89 -10.73 -3.70 15.54
N LYS A 90 -10.91 -4.99 15.21
CA LYS A 90 -10.50 -6.11 16.06
C LYS A 90 -9.06 -6.55 15.77
N TRP A 91 -8.13 -5.60 15.62
CA TRP A 91 -6.75 -5.88 15.23
C TRP A 91 -6.02 -6.81 16.20
N TYR A 92 -6.44 -6.88 17.46
CA TYR A 92 -5.92 -7.81 18.46
C TYR A 92 -6.09 -9.29 18.09
N LEU A 93 -6.97 -9.62 17.11
CA LEU A 93 -7.13 -10.97 16.58
C LEU A 93 -6.05 -11.33 15.56
N ALA A 94 -5.31 -10.36 15.02
CA ALA A 94 -4.28 -10.60 14.03
C ALA A 94 -2.92 -10.74 14.70
N LYS A 95 -2.38 -11.97 14.73
CA LYS A 95 -1.00 -12.20 15.18
C LYS A 95 0.00 -11.49 14.26
N ARG A 96 1.13 -11.04 14.81
CA ARG A 96 2.21 -10.35 14.07
C ARG A 96 1.78 -9.01 13.46
N PHE A 97 0.77 -8.36 14.04
CA PHE A 97 0.25 -7.09 13.58
C PHE A 97 0.19 -6.08 14.73
N ASP A 98 0.66 -4.86 14.49
CA ASP A 98 0.45 -3.70 15.35
C ASP A 98 -0.19 -2.56 14.59
N TYR A 99 -1.04 -1.80 15.26
CA TYR A 99 -1.56 -0.55 14.74
C TYR A 99 -1.08 0.59 15.63
N ILE A 100 -0.40 1.56 15.02
CA ILE A 100 0.13 2.75 15.71
C ILE A 100 -0.70 3.95 15.30
N PHE A 101 -1.31 4.58 16.29
CA PHE A 101 -2.03 5.84 16.11
C PHE A 101 -1.02 6.98 16.17
N GLU A 102 -0.54 7.42 15.00
CA GLU A 102 0.48 8.45 14.89
C GLU A 102 0.37 9.24 13.59
N ASP A 103 0.76 10.52 13.65
CA ASP A 103 0.95 11.34 12.46
C ASP A 103 2.22 10.90 11.72
N ILE A 104 2.09 10.62 10.43
CA ILE A 104 3.20 10.24 9.55
C ILE A 104 4.37 11.25 9.60
N ASN A 105 4.09 12.53 9.88
CA ASN A 105 5.12 13.59 9.98
C ASN A 105 5.95 13.48 11.27
N LYS A 106 5.45 12.79 12.29
CA LYS A 106 6.11 12.60 13.60
C LYS A 106 6.78 11.24 13.72
N PHE A 107 6.51 10.33 12.77
CA PHE A 107 6.99 8.96 12.83
C PHE A 107 8.53 8.90 12.84
N ASN A 108 9.10 8.10 13.74
CA ASN A 108 10.54 7.91 13.84
C ASN A 108 11.07 7.03 12.69
N ILE A 109 11.54 7.66 11.62
CA ILE A 109 12.04 7.01 10.41
C ILE A 109 13.24 6.09 10.71
N SER A 110 14.08 6.41 11.69
CA SER A 110 15.26 5.64 12.06
C SER A 110 14.91 4.25 12.62
N SER A 111 13.67 4.04 13.07
CA SER A 111 13.19 2.75 13.57
C SER A 111 12.92 1.73 12.46
N ILE A 112 12.93 2.13 11.18
CA ILE A 112 12.65 1.24 10.05
C ILE A 112 13.94 0.49 9.66
N PRO A 113 14.01 -0.84 9.85
CA PRO A 113 15.19 -1.63 9.53
C PRO A 113 15.30 -1.92 8.03
N GLU A 114 16.48 -2.42 7.60
CA GLU A 114 16.77 -2.75 6.20
C GLU A 114 15.80 -3.78 5.60
N LYS A 115 15.53 -4.86 6.32
CA LYS A 115 14.58 -5.90 5.91
C LYS A 115 13.12 -5.43 6.10
N SER A 116 12.79 -4.29 5.49
CA SER A 116 11.44 -3.71 5.52
C SER A 116 10.89 -3.43 4.14
N VAL A 117 9.57 -3.54 4.03
CA VAL A 117 8.79 -3.08 2.88
C VAL A 117 7.85 -1.98 3.38
N ILE A 118 7.99 -0.79 2.83
CA ILE A 118 7.02 0.29 3.02
C ILE A 118 5.89 0.08 2.02
N ILE A 119 4.66 0.05 2.53
CA ILE A 119 3.45 0.02 1.71
C ILE A 119 2.56 1.21 2.05
N SER A 120 1.79 1.68 1.09
CA SER A 120 0.72 2.64 1.34
C SER A 120 -0.33 2.55 0.26
N VAL A 121 -1.59 2.43 0.68
CA VAL A 121 -2.75 2.46 -0.20
C VAL A 121 -3.55 3.71 0.12
N HIS A 122 -3.73 4.57 -0.90
CA HIS A 122 -4.47 5.84 -0.77
C HIS A 122 -3.83 6.92 0.11
N ALA A 123 -2.50 7.00 0.19
CA ALA A 123 -1.86 8.21 0.66
C ALA A 123 -2.24 9.38 -0.27
N CYS A 124 -3.10 10.29 0.19
CA CYS A 124 -3.67 11.36 -0.62
C CYS A 124 -2.68 12.50 -0.86
N SER A 125 -2.61 13.00 -2.09
CA SER A 125 -1.86 14.21 -2.45
C SER A 125 -0.43 14.23 -1.91
N ASN A 126 -0.12 15.18 -1.03
CA ASN A 126 1.22 15.35 -0.43
C ASN A 126 1.64 14.19 0.49
N LEU A 127 0.69 13.41 1.02
CA LEU A 127 1.02 12.23 1.82
C LEU A 127 1.75 11.16 0.97
N SER A 128 1.44 11.04 -0.32
CA SER A 128 2.21 10.17 -1.22
C SER A 128 3.68 10.59 -1.32
N LYS A 129 3.94 11.89 -1.40
CA LYS A 129 5.32 12.42 -1.38
C LYS A 129 6.00 12.14 -0.04
N LYS A 130 5.26 12.32 1.08
CA LYS A 130 5.80 12.05 2.42
C LYS A 130 6.16 10.57 2.61
N VAL A 131 5.36 9.64 2.11
CA VAL A 131 5.69 8.20 2.12
C VAL A 131 6.98 7.93 1.33
N ILE A 132 7.15 8.58 0.17
CA ILE A 132 8.38 8.46 -0.63
C ILE A 132 9.59 9.04 0.14
N GLU A 133 9.43 10.21 0.78
CA GLU A 133 10.51 10.80 1.61
C GLU A 133 10.93 9.85 2.73
N ILE A 134 9.97 9.25 3.44
CA ILE A 134 10.24 8.25 4.48
C ILE A 134 11.00 7.06 3.89
N TYR A 135 10.57 6.55 2.72
CA TYR A 135 11.28 5.48 2.06
C TYR A 135 12.73 5.85 1.74
N LEU A 136 12.96 7.01 1.15
CA LEU A 136 14.31 7.47 0.77
C LEU A 136 15.23 7.66 1.98
N GLN A 137 14.70 8.20 3.08
CA GLN A 137 15.45 8.49 4.31
C GLN A 137 15.61 7.26 5.23
N SER A 138 14.74 6.27 5.14
CA SER A 138 14.81 5.04 5.95
C SER A 138 15.81 4.04 5.37
N LYS A 139 16.01 2.92 6.08
CA LYS A 139 16.76 1.76 5.59
C LYS A 139 15.89 0.74 4.83
N ALA A 140 14.57 1.01 4.65
CA ALA A 140 13.67 0.07 3.99
C ALA A 140 14.17 -0.31 2.58
N GLY A 141 14.17 -1.61 2.27
CA GLY A 141 14.63 -2.12 0.98
C GLY A 141 13.63 -1.92 -0.16
N TYR A 142 12.33 -1.80 0.15
CA TYR A 142 11.28 -1.71 -0.86
C TYR A 142 10.20 -0.69 -0.50
N LEU A 143 9.62 -0.07 -1.54
CA LEU A 143 8.40 0.72 -1.49
C LEU A 143 7.37 0.16 -2.46
N ILE A 144 6.11 0.04 -2.00
CA ILE A 144 4.95 -0.24 -2.85
C ILE A 144 3.88 0.80 -2.53
N LEU A 145 3.57 1.69 -3.45
CA LEU A 145 2.67 2.82 -3.23
C LEU A 145 1.55 2.84 -4.28
N MET A 146 0.31 2.98 -3.82
CA MET A 146 -0.86 3.23 -4.66
C MET A 146 -1.47 4.59 -4.28
N PRO A 147 -1.10 5.70 -4.96
CA PRO A 147 -1.66 7.02 -4.68
C PRO A 147 -3.10 7.12 -5.18
N CYS A 148 -3.95 7.89 -4.50
CA CYS A 148 -5.34 8.11 -4.95
C CYS A 148 -5.57 9.50 -5.53
N CYS A 149 -5.17 10.55 -4.81
CA CYS A 149 -5.43 11.93 -5.19
C CYS A 149 -4.18 12.56 -5.82
N VAL A 150 -4.41 13.32 -6.89
CA VAL A 150 -3.33 14.10 -7.52
C VAL A 150 -2.95 15.24 -6.59
N GLY A 151 -1.67 15.32 -6.24
CA GLY A 151 -1.10 16.42 -5.46
C GLY A 151 -0.64 17.58 -6.35
N LYS A 152 -0.03 18.57 -5.71
CA LYS A 152 0.66 19.65 -6.43
C LYS A 152 1.99 19.13 -6.96
N PHE A 153 2.25 19.26 -8.24
CA PHE A 153 3.52 18.91 -8.88
C PHE A 153 3.76 19.78 -10.10
N GLN A 154 5.02 19.94 -10.44
CA GLN A 154 5.41 20.61 -11.67
C GLN A 154 5.45 19.57 -12.78
N THR A 155 4.61 19.77 -13.79
CA THR A 155 4.60 18.87 -14.95
C THR A 155 5.86 19.03 -15.78
N ARG A 156 6.39 17.91 -16.25
CA ARG A 156 7.43 17.85 -17.28
C ARG A 156 6.90 17.22 -18.57
N CYS A 157 5.64 16.79 -18.52
CA CYS A 157 5.00 16.11 -19.65
C CYS A 157 4.47 17.14 -20.65
N PRO A 158 4.78 17.02 -21.96
CA PRO A 158 4.15 17.83 -23.00
C PRO A 158 2.63 17.70 -22.99
N ASN A 159 1.92 18.80 -23.30
CA ASN A 159 0.45 18.84 -23.19
C ASN A 159 -0.24 17.71 -23.98
N TYR A 160 0.22 17.40 -25.18
CA TYR A 160 -0.38 16.33 -26.00
C TYR A 160 -0.24 14.93 -25.37
N ILE A 161 0.84 14.67 -24.62
CA ILE A 161 1.00 13.42 -23.89
C ILE A 161 0.05 13.39 -22.67
N ARG A 162 -0.05 14.52 -21.95
CA ARG A 162 -0.97 14.64 -20.82
C ARG A 162 -2.43 14.40 -21.21
N GLU A 163 -2.86 14.89 -22.36
CA GLU A 163 -4.21 14.65 -22.89
C GLU A 163 -4.48 13.16 -23.11
N ILE A 164 -3.48 12.41 -23.56
CA ILE A 164 -3.59 10.96 -23.79
C ILE A 164 -3.59 10.16 -22.48
N ILE A 165 -2.62 10.40 -21.59
CA ILE A 165 -2.44 9.58 -20.38
C ILE A 165 -3.30 10.04 -19.20
N GLY A 166 -3.73 11.28 -19.19
CA GLY A 166 -4.49 11.92 -18.13
C GLY A 166 -3.66 12.28 -16.89
N LYS A 167 -4.14 13.28 -16.15
CA LYS A 167 -3.46 13.89 -14.99
C LYS A 167 -3.10 12.89 -13.89
N TYR A 168 -3.90 11.84 -13.69
CA TYR A 168 -3.63 10.83 -12.67
C TYR A 168 -2.41 9.97 -13.02
N VAL A 169 -2.31 9.50 -14.26
CA VAL A 169 -1.16 8.69 -14.70
C VAL A 169 0.11 9.51 -14.70
N GLU A 170 0.04 10.79 -15.10
CA GLU A 170 1.15 11.74 -14.99
C GLU A 170 1.62 11.90 -13.53
N TRP A 171 0.67 11.99 -12.58
CA TRP A 171 0.99 12.03 -11.14
C TRP A 171 1.69 10.77 -10.66
N VAL A 172 1.21 9.59 -11.06
CA VAL A 172 1.85 8.30 -10.74
C VAL A 172 3.27 8.24 -11.31
N TRP A 173 3.45 8.68 -12.54
CA TRP A 173 4.77 8.76 -13.18
C TRP A 173 5.70 9.70 -12.41
N TYR A 174 5.26 10.94 -12.14
CA TYR A 174 6.04 11.90 -11.35
C TYR A 174 6.49 11.32 -10.01
N LEU A 175 5.60 10.65 -9.26
CA LEU A 175 5.94 10.02 -8.00
C LEU A 175 6.94 8.85 -8.18
N SER A 176 6.83 8.09 -9.25
CA SER A 176 7.76 6.99 -9.53
C SER A 176 9.19 7.49 -9.79
N GLU A 177 9.33 8.63 -10.48
CA GLU A 177 10.64 9.26 -10.69
C GLU A 177 11.25 9.76 -9.37
N MET A 178 10.46 10.29 -8.44
CA MET A 178 10.95 10.74 -7.13
C MET A 178 11.65 9.64 -6.33
N CYS A 179 11.27 8.38 -6.51
CA CYS A 179 11.84 7.24 -5.78
C CYS A 179 12.66 6.29 -6.67
N ASN A 180 13.02 6.70 -7.87
CA ASN A 180 13.69 5.86 -8.88
C ASN A 180 12.96 4.51 -9.06
N GLY A 181 11.63 4.55 -9.04
CA GLY A 181 10.77 3.39 -9.11
C GLY A 181 10.20 3.14 -10.50
N LYS A 182 9.58 1.97 -10.64
CA LYS A 182 8.73 1.63 -11.80
C LYS A 182 7.28 1.73 -11.40
N PHE A 183 6.38 1.99 -12.35
CA PHE A 183 4.95 1.94 -12.09
C PHE A 183 4.22 1.06 -13.10
N LYS A 184 3.03 0.63 -12.72
CA LYS A 184 2.07 -0.06 -13.58
C LYS A 184 0.66 0.43 -13.29
N ILE A 185 -0.20 0.33 -14.28
CA ILE A 185 -1.66 0.53 -14.14
C ILE A 185 -2.29 -0.85 -14.05
N ASP A 186 -2.97 -1.14 -12.95
CA ASP A 186 -3.57 -2.45 -12.70
C ASP A 186 -5.09 -2.44 -13.00
N LYS A 187 -5.47 -3.02 -14.12
CA LYS A 187 -6.86 -3.02 -14.61
C LYS A 187 -7.81 -3.91 -13.79
N ASN A 188 -7.30 -4.76 -12.90
CA ASN A 188 -8.12 -5.59 -12.02
C ASN A 188 -8.60 -4.84 -10.77
N VAL A 189 -8.03 -3.67 -10.50
CA VAL A 189 -8.48 -2.77 -9.43
C VAL A 189 -9.74 -2.05 -9.90
N ILE A 190 -10.81 -2.13 -9.12
CA ILE A 190 -12.10 -1.49 -9.45
C ILE A 190 -11.98 0.04 -9.44
N SER A 191 -11.14 0.59 -8.58
CA SER A 191 -10.89 2.03 -8.51
C SER A 191 -10.25 2.56 -9.80
N PRO A 192 -10.65 3.75 -10.28
CA PRO A 192 -9.93 4.44 -11.35
C PRO A 192 -8.52 4.91 -10.91
N LYS A 193 -8.23 4.82 -9.60
CA LYS A 193 -6.94 5.18 -9.00
C LYS A 193 -6.10 3.91 -8.75
N ASN A 194 -5.68 3.28 -9.84
CA ASN A 194 -5.11 1.93 -9.91
C ASN A 194 -3.63 1.89 -10.32
N GLY A 195 -2.94 3.00 -10.22
CA GLY A 195 -1.49 3.08 -10.45
C GLY A 195 -0.71 2.57 -9.26
N ILE A 196 0.22 1.65 -9.49
CA ILE A 196 1.08 1.07 -8.45
C ILE A 196 2.52 1.42 -8.75
N ILE A 197 3.18 2.08 -7.81
CA ILE A 197 4.62 2.42 -7.86
C ILE A 197 5.37 1.37 -7.05
N ILE A 198 6.50 0.92 -7.58
CA ILE A 198 7.35 -0.08 -6.94
C ILE A 198 8.78 0.42 -7.04
N ALA A 199 9.43 0.64 -5.91
CA ALA A 199 10.84 0.98 -5.83
C ALA A 199 11.61 -0.03 -4.97
N LYS A 200 12.89 -0.21 -5.29
CA LYS A 200 13.83 -1.07 -4.58
C LYS A 200 15.14 -0.31 -4.39
N LYS A 201 15.71 -0.34 -3.19
CA LYS A 201 17.11 0.06 -2.95
C LYS A 201 18.04 -1.06 -3.35
N GLU A 202 19.18 -0.69 -3.92
CA GLU A 202 20.28 -1.58 -4.25
C GLU A 202 21.04 -2.04 -3.01
#